data_88cff691b8114124f8d969b006000d53
#
_entry.id   88cff691b8114124f8d969b006000d53
#
_cell.length_a   1.000
_cell.length_b   1.000
_cell.length_c   1.000
_cell.angle_alpha   90.00
_cell.angle_beta   90.00
_cell.angle_gamma   90.00
#
_symmetry.space_group_name_H-M   'P 1'
#
loop_
_entity.id
_entity.type
_entity.pdbx_description
1 polymer ?
#
loop_
_entity_poly.entity_id
_entity_poly.type
_entity_poly.pdbx_seq_one_letter_code
_entity_poly.pdbx_strand_id
1 'polypeptide(L)'
;MEHELFFDGNLEEYSWSIKTGKVIINQIREHPPAYLSGGKLDIKTNEESKFVALHVGIYWGLGVFIIKDFDKVHVMCDSKEMYEILIQQRKTVDRLIDDKIHFINQLVGHRNLKLEYHLMDPTKNIAMEHLSGKNKTSASRDSRDFV
;
A
#
# COMPACT_ATOMS: atom_id res chain seq x y z
N MET A 1 -7.09 -19.13 -2.21
CA MET A 1 -7.66 -18.20 -1.23
C MET A 1 -7.69 -16.80 -1.82
N GLU A 2 -8.63 -15.99 -1.37
CA GLU A 2 -8.77 -14.63 -1.88
C GLU A 2 -8.63 -13.63 -0.74
N HIS A 3 -7.99 -12.50 -1.06
CA HIS A 3 -7.76 -11.42 -0.11
C HIS A 3 -8.16 -10.09 -0.73
N GLU A 4 -8.54 -9.14 0.13
CA GLU A 4 -8.68 -7.75 -0.29
C GLU A 4 -7.55 -6.96 0.35
N LEU A 5 -6.80 -6.23 -0.47
CA LEU A 5 -5.69 -5.42 0.00
C LEU A 5 -6.05 -3.95 -0.15
N PHE A 6 -6.14 -3.27 0.99
CA PHE A 6 -6.33 -1.83 1.07
C PHE A 6 -4.99 -1.19 1.43
N PHE A 7 -4.76 0.01 0.93
CA PHE A 7 -3.48 0.67 1.18
C PHE A 7 -3.65 2.18 1.03
N ASP A 8 -2.81 2.92 1.75
CA ASP A 8 -2.80 4.36 1.69
C ASP A 8 -1.45 4.88 2.13
N GLY A 9 -1.20 6.16 1.89
CA GLY A 9 0.06 6.76 2.27
C GLY A 9 0.05 8.26 2.14
N ASN A 10 0.96 8.89 2.88
CA ASN A 10 1.23 10.31 2.80
C ASN A 10 2.75 10.52 2.85
N LEU A 11 3.20 11.75 3.01
CA LEU A 11 4.63 12.04 2.95
C LEU A 11 5.41 11.47 4.14
N GLU A 12 4.73 11.14 5.24
CA GLU A 12 5.38 10.68 6.45
C GLU A 12 5.25 9.19 6.68
N GLU A 13 4.11 8.62 6.32
CA GLU A 13 3.82 7.22 6.65
C GLU A 13 2.92 6.58 5.61
N TYR A 14 2.85 5.26 5.67
CA TYR A 14 1.98 4.49 4.78
C TYR A 14 1.39 3.30 5.55
N SER A 15 0.28 2.79 5.05
CA SER A 15 -0.43 1.72 5.72
C SER A 15 -1.01 0.75 4.71
N TRP A 16 -1.25 -0.47 5.18
CA TRP A 16 -2.01 -1.44 4.40
C TRP A 16 -2.87 -2.27 5.34
N SER A 17 -3.95 -2.81 4.78
CA SER A 17 -4.87 -3.69 5.48
C SER A 17 -5.18 -4.86 4.57
N ILE A 18 -5.02 -6.07 5.08
CA ILE A 18 -5.33 -7.28 4.32
C ILE A 18 -6.55 -7.93 4.96
N LYS A 19 -7.62 -8.05 4.17
CA LYS A 19 -8.85 -8.67 4.63
C LYS A 19 -8.98 -10.05 3.98
N THR A 20 -9.06 -11.07 4.81
CA THR A 20 -9.25 -12.45 4.38
C THR A 20 -10.48 -12.99 5.08
N GLY A 21 -11.59 -13.13 4.35
CA GLY A 21 -12.86 -13.46 4.95
C GLY A 21 -13.28 -12.36 5.91
N LYS A 22 -13.40 -12.68 7.19
CA LYS A 22 -13.79 -11.72 8.23
C LYS A 22 -12.59 -11.18 8.99
N VAL A 23 -11.40 -11.69 8.73
CA VAL A 23 -10.18 -11.29 9.46
C VAL A 23 -9.53 -10.13 8.71
N ILE A 24 -9.23 -9.08 9.46
CA ILE A 24 -8.55 -7.90 8.91
C ILE A 24 -7.27 -7.69 9.71
N ILE A 25 -6.15 -7.60 9.00
CA ILE A 25 -4.85 -7.35 9.62
C ILE A 25 -4.33 -6.03 9.06
N ASN A 26 -3.98 -5.11 9.95
CA ASN A 26 -3.59 -3.76 9.61
C ASN A 26 -2.14 -3.52 10.02
N GLN A 27 -1.41 -2.79 9.19
CA GLN A 27 -0.04 -2.39 9.46
C GLN A 27 0.14 -0.94 9.07
N ILE A 28 1.01 -0.24 9.78
CA ILE A 28 1.38 1.13 9.46
C ILE A 28 2.90 1.24 9.63
N ARG A 29 3.53 1.98 8.73
CA ARG A 29 4.99 2.19 8.74
C ARG A 29 5.29 3.65 8.47
N GLU A 30 6.39 4.12 9.01
CA GLU A 30 6.91 5.44 8.68
C GLU A 30 7.89 5.30 7.53
N HIS A 31 7.89 6.29 6.63
CA HIS A 31 8.93 6.36 5.62
C HIS A 31 10.25 6.72 6.29
N PRO A 32 11.35 6.05 5.93
CA PRO A 32 12.65 6.45 6.46
C PRO A 32 12.97 7.88 6.03
N PRO A 33 13.59 8.69 6.89
CA PRO A 33 14.06 10.00 6.46
C PRO A 33 15.00 9.86 5.26
N ALA A 34 14.96 10.82 4.36
CA ALA A 34 15.77 10.78 3.13
C ALA A 34 17.25 10.58 3.41
N TYR A 35 17.76 11.21 4.49
CA TYR A 35 19.17 11.08 4.82
C TYR A 35 19.55 9.67 5.30
N LEU A 36 18.61 8.91 5.85
CA LEU A 36 18.88 7.53 6.26
C LEU A 36 18.81 6.58 5.07
N SER A 37 18.01 6.91 4.07
CA SER A 37 17.87 6.07 2.88
C SER A 37 18.94 6.37 1.83
N GLY A 38 19.79 7.34 2.07
CA GLY A 38 20.77 7.78 1.10
C GLY A 38 20.12 8.45 -0.11
N GLY A 39 18.92 8.99 0.07
CA GLY A 39 18.19 9.64 -0.99
C GLY A 39 17.51 8.68 -1.96
N LYS A 40 17.60 7.38 -1.71
CA LYS A 40 17.06 6.39 -2.65
C LYS A 40 15.55 6.29 -2.62
N LEU A 41 14.94 6.61 -1.50
CA LEU A 41 13.49 6.52 -1.34
C LEU A 41 12.98 7.83 -0.77
N ASP A 42 13.03 8.87 -1.59
CA ASP A 42 12.59 10.21 -1.20
C ASP A 42 11.16 10.38 -1.69
N ILE A 43 10.21 10.24 -0.77
CA ILE A 43 8.79 10.32 -1.10
C ILE A 43 8.40 11.77 -1.29
N LYS A 44 7.91 12.10 -2.47
CA LYS A 44 7.56 13.48 -2.83
C LYS A 44 6.06 13.72 -2.94
N THR A 45 5.27 12.66 -3.12
CA THR A 45 3.83 12.80 -3.28
C THR A 45 3.11 11.70 -2.52
N ASN A 46 1.84 11.95 -2.21
CA ASN A 46 0.99 10.93 -1.60
C ASN A 46 0.83 9.73 -2.53
N GLU A 47 0.78 9.99 -3.83
CA GLU A 47 0.65 8.92 -4.82
C GLU A 47 1.82 7.96 -4.74
N GLU A 48 3.05 8.49 -4.67
CA GLU A 48 4.24 7.65 -4.51
C GLU A 48 4.15 6.80 -3.25
N SER A 49 3.71 7.39 -2.15
CA SER A 49 3.55 6.69 -0.89
C SER A 49 2.55 5.54 -1.00
N LYS A 50 1.47 5.75 -1.74
CA LYS A 50 0.47 4.69 -1.95
C LYS A 50 1.06 3.51 -2.73
N PHE A 51 1.89 3.77 -3.73
CA PHE A 51 2.55 2.68 -4.47
C PHE A 51 3.53 1.93 -3.58
N VAL A 52 4.22 2.63 -2.67
CA VAL A 52 5.07 1.98 -1.68
C VAL A 52 4.22 1.06 -0.79
N ALA A 53 3.08 1.57 -0.31
CA ALA A 53 2.18 0.80 0.56
C ALA A 53 1.68 -0.46 -0.16
N LEU A 54 1.32 -0.35 -1.43
CA LEU A 54 0.87 -1.49 -2.22
C LEU A 54 1.96 -2.55 -2.34
N HIS A 55 3.16 -2.12 -2.73
CA HIS A 55 4.29 -3.04 -2.89
C HIS A 55 4.66 -3.72 -1.56
N VAL A 56 4.84 -2.92 -0.52
CA VAL A 56 5.23 -3.46 0.80
C VAL A 56 4.12 -4.35 1.35
N GLY A 57 2.86 -3.96 1.14
CA GLY A 57 1.72 -4.76 1.62
C GLY A 57 1.70 -6.16 1.03
N ILE A 58 1.94 -6.28 -0.27
CA ILE A 58 2.01 -7.59 -0.93
C ILE A 58 3.22 -8.37 -0.42
N TYR A 59 4.38 -7.72 -0.39
CA TYR A 59 5.62 -8.35 0.06
C TYR A 59 5.50 -8.85 1.50
N TRP A 60 4.99 -8.01 2.39
CA TRP A 60 4.78 -8.35 3.79
C TRP A 60 3.77 -9.49 3.94
N GLY A 61 2.65 -9.41 3.21
CA GLY A 61 1.63 -10.46 3.27
C GLY A 61 2.17 -11.82 2.86
N LEU A 62 3.06 -11.85 1.88
CA LEU A 62 3.74 -13.07 1.48
C LEU A 62 4.73 -13.52 2.56
N GLY A 63 5.47 -12.57 3.14
CA GLY A 63 6.49 -12.88 4.13
C GLY A 63 5.95 -13.46 5.42
N VAL A 64 4.74 -13.08 5.81
CA VAL A 64 4.09 -13.59 7.03
C VAL A 64 3.09 -14.71 6.73
N PHE A 65 3.04 -15.19 5.49
CA PHE A 65 2.22 -16.32 5.06
C PHE A 65 0.71 -16.06 5.14
N ILE A 66 0.29 -14.81 5.08
CA ILE A 66 -1.12 -14.47 4.90
C ILE A 66 -1.50 -14.69 3.44
N ILE A 67 -0.68 -14.16 2.53
CA ILE A 67 -0.83 -14.39 1.10
C ILE A 67 0.12 -15.51 0.72
N LYS A 68 -0.38 -16.47 -0.04
CA LYS A 68 0.40 -17.65 -0.44
C LYS A 68 0.40 -17.77 -1.95
N ASP A 69 1.30 -18.62 -2.46
CA ASP A 69 1.39 -18.89 -3.88
C ASP A 69 0.01 -19.27 -4.44
N PHE A 70 -0.29 -18.76 -5.60
CA PHE A 70 -1.54 -19.00 -6.35
C PHE A 70 -2.76 -18.31 -5.75
N ASP A 71 -2.60 -17.52 -4.69
CA ASP A 71 -3.71 -16.76 -4.13
C ASP A 71 -4.14 -15.64 -5.07
N LYS A 72 -5.38 -15.21 -4.90
CA LYS A 72 -5.93 -14.06 -5.61
C LYS A 72 -6.00 -12.87 -4.65
N VAL A 73 -5.52 -11.73 -5.09
CA VAL A 73 -5.54 -10.51 -4.28
C VAL A 73 -6.31 -9.43 -5.04
N HIS A 74 -7.38 -8.96 -4.40
CA HIS A 74 -8.14 -7.84 -4.91
C HIS A 74 -7.47 -6.57 -4.40
N VAL A 75 -6.90 -5.80 -5.32
CA VAL A 75 -6.19 -4.57 -4.99
C VAL A 75 -7.17 -3.42 -5.05
N MET A 76 -7.44 -2.81 -3.91
CA MET A 76 -8.50 -1.80 -3.77
C MET A 76 -7.90 -0.41 -3.90
N CYS A 77 -8.05 0.19 -5.08
CA CYS A 77 -7.50 1.51 -5.40
C CYS A 77 -8.52 2.59 -5.09
N ASP A 78 -8.10 3.63 -4.39
CA ASP A 78 -8.97 4.76 -4.07
C ASP A 78 -8.70 6.00 -4.94
N SER A 79 -7.82 5.86 -5.94
CA SER A 79 -7.46 6.91 -6.88
C SER A 79 -7.69 6.38 -8.29
N LYS A 80 -8.46 7.13 -9.08
CA LYS A 80 -8.74 6.74 -10.47
C LYS A 80 -7.45 6.70 -11.29
N GLU A 81 -6.57 7.67 -11.09
CA GLU A 81 -5.31 7.72 -11.82
C GLU A 81 -4.46 6.49 -11.52
N MET A 82 -4.32 6.15 -10.24
CA MET A 82 -3.56 4.98 -9.83
C MET A 82 -4.14 3.70 -10.42
N TYR A 83 -5.48 3.58 -10.36
CA TYR A 83 -6.17 2.43 -10.92
C TYR A 83 -5.87 2.28 -12.41
N GLU A 84 -5.94 3.38 -13.16
CA GLU A 84 -5.68 3.35 -14.60
C GLU A 84 -4.23 2.99 -14.91
N ILE A 85 -3.27 3.52 -14.16
CA ILE A 85 -1.87 3.18 -14.33
C ILE A 85 -1.66 1.68 -14.13
N LEU A 86 -2.27 1.12 -13.10
CA LEU A 86 -2.10 -0.29 -12.77
C LEU A 86 -2.75 -1.23 -13.80
N ILE A 87 -3.98 -0.93 -14.22
CA ILE A 87 -4.65 -1.83 -15.18
C ILE A 87 -4.05 -1.71 -16.58
N GLN A 88 -3.57 -0.53 -16.98
CA GLN A 88 -2.98 -0.33 -18.29
C GLN A 88 -1.51 -0.68 -18.33
N GLN A 89 -0.89 -0.87 -17.17
CA GLN A 89 0.54 -1.13 -17.05
C GLN A 89 1.35 -0.05 -17.77
N ARG A 90 0.84 1.18 -17.69
CA ARG A 90 1.41 2.27 -18.46
C ARG A 90 2.60 2.86 -17.71
N LYS A 91 3.65 3.19 -18.48
CA LYS A 91 4.82 3.82 -17.92
C LYS A 91 4.49 5.27 -17.54
N THR A 92 5.02 5.72 -16.41
CA THR A 92 4.78 7.08 -15.94
C THR A 92 6.07 7.90 -16.05
N VAL A 93 5.99 9.19 -15.70
CA VAL A 93 7.19 10.02 -15.62
C VAL A 93 7.83 9.90 -14.24
N ASP A 94 7.21 9.15 -13.34
CA ASP A 94 7.67 8.97 -11.96
C ASP A 94 8.40 7.63 -11.86
N ARG A 95 9.72 7.70 -11.72
CA ARG A 95 10.55 6.49 -11.69
C ARG A 95 10.25 5.63 -10.47
N LEU A 96 9.93 6.24 -9.33
CA LEU A 96 9.61 5.46 -8.13
C LEU A 96 8.36 4.60 -8.37
N ILE A 97 7.33 5.20 -8.97
CA ILE A 97 6.10 4.47 -9.28
C ILE A 97 6.39 3.34 -10.26
N ASP A 98 7.13 3.62 -11.31
CA ASP A 98 7.48 2.59 -12.31
C ASP A 98 8.27 1.44 -11.67
N ASP A 99 9.20 1.76 -10.77
CA ASP A 99 9.97 0.73 -10.07
C ASP A 99 9.08 -0.12 -9.17
N LYS A 100 8.13 0.49 -8.48
CA LYS A 100 7.23 -0.27 -7.62
C LYS A 100 6.33 -1.20 -8.42
N ILE A 101 5.84 -0.75 -9.56
CA ILE A 101 5.04 -1.60 -10.46
C ILE A 101 5.89 -2.76 -10.95
N HIS A 102 7.14 -2.51 -11.30
CA HIS A 102 8.05 -3.56 -11.74
C HIS A 102 8.24 -4.62 -10.65
N PHE A 103 8.49 -4.19 -9.42
CA PHE A 103 8.68 -5.13 -8.30
C PHE A 103 7.41 -5.90 -7.99
N ILE A 104 6.24 -5.25 -8.06
CA ILE A 104 4.96 -5.94 -7.86
C ILE A 104 4.81 -7.04 -8.93
N ASN A 105 5.09 -6.72 -10.19
CA ASN A 105 4.99 -7.71 -11.26
C ASN A 105 5.96 -8.87 -11.07
N GLN A 106 7.15 -8.61 -10.52
CA GLN A 106 8.09 -9.68 -10.19
C GLN A 106 7.52 -10.61 -9.12
N LEU A 107 6.94 -10.05 -8.04
CA LEU A 107 6.33 -10.86 -6.99
C LEU A 107 5.18 -11.70 -7.55
N VAL A 108 4.36 -11.09 -8.38
CA VAL A 108 3.22 -11.78 -9.01
C VAL A 108 3.71 -12.97 -9.83
N GLY A 109 4.75 -12.76 -10.64
CA GLY A 109 5.30 -13.82 -11.48
C GLY A 109 5.94 -14.93 -10.69
N HIS A 110 6.76 -14.60 -9.68
CA HIS A 110 7.48 -15.59 -8.87
C HIS A 110 6.54 -16.42 -8.01
N ARG A 111 5.46 -15.83 -7.53
CA ARG A 111 4.58 -16.50 -6.59
C ARG A 111 3.26 -16.91 -7.23
N ASN A 112 3.11 -16.71 -8.53
CA ASN A 112 1.92 -17.07 -9.30
C ASN A 112 0.65 -16.49 -8.70
N LEU A 113 0.72 -15.23 -8.26
CA LEU A 113 -0.44 -14.53 -7.71
C LEU A 113 -1.36 -14.06 -8.84
N LYS A 114 -2.62 -13.89 -8.51
CA LYS A 114 -3.58 -13.23 -9.39
C LYS A 114 -3.98 -11.92 -8.75
N LEU A 115 -3.61 -10.81 -9.36
CA LEU A 115 -4.06 -9.51 -8.89
C LEU A 115 -5.23 -9.05 -9.73
N GLU A 116 -6.26 -8.59 -9.05
CA GLU A 116 -7.42 -7.99 -9.70
C GLU A 116 -7.60 -6.60 -9.11
N TYR A 117 -7.54 -5.59 -9.97
CA TYR A 117 -7.59 -4.20 -9.52
C TYR A 117 -9.02 -3.70 -9.52
N HIS A 118 -9.38 -2.97 -8.46
CA HIS A 118 -10.72 -2.39 -8.31
C HIS A 118 -10.58 -0.92 -7.96
N LEU A 119 -11.48 -0.11 -8.49
CA LEU A 119 -11.59 1.28 -8.09
C LEU A 119 -12.70 1.40 -7.06
N MET A 120 -12.40 2.05 -5.93
CA MET A 120 -13.37 2.20 -4.86
C MET A 120 -13.45 3.65 -4.39
N ASP A 121 -14.52 3.97 -3.68
CA ASP A 121 -14.67 5.26 -3.03
C ASP A 121 -13.62 5.40 -1.91
N PRO A 122 -12.89 6.51 -1.84
CA PRO A 122 -11.90 6.71 -0.77
C PRO A 122 -12.47 6.55 0.64
N THR A 123 -13.74 6.88 0.84
CA THR A 123 -14.35 6.74 2.17
C THR A 123 -14.44 5.28 2.64
N LYS A 124 -14.28 4.34 1.72
CA LYS A 124 -14.31 2.91 2.05
C LYS A 124 -12.92 2.32 2.25
N ASN A 125 -11.88 3.13 2.17
CA ASN A 125 -10.51 2.66 2.32
C ASN A 125 -10.17 2.51 3.80
N ILE A 126 -10.19 1.28 4.30
CA ILE A 126 -9.92 1.01 5.72
C ILE A 126 -8.47 1.31 6.09
N ALA A 127 -7.54 1.25 5.14
CA ALA A 127 -6.15 1.62 5.41
C ALA A 127 -6.02 3.13 5.67
N MET A 128 -6.83 3.94 5.00
CA MET A 128 -6.83 5.38 5.20
C MET A 128 -7.27 5.75 6.62
N GLU A 129 -8.19 4.97 7.18
CA GLU A 129 -8.67 5.23 8.53
C GLU A 129 -7.54 5.15 9.54
N HIS A 130 -6.59 4.25 9.35
CA HIS A 130 -5.44 4.12 10.24
C HIS A 130 -4.55 5.35 10.20
N LEU A 131 -4.24 5.84 9.00
CA LEU A 131 -3.44 7.05 8.86
C LEU A 131 -4.17 8.25 9.45
N SER A 132 -5.43 8.41 9.12
CA SER A 132 -6.23 9.52 9.61
C SER A 132 -6.33 9.49 11.13
N GLY A 133 -6.54 8.33 11.71
CA GLY A 133 -6.61 8.19 13.16
C GLY A 133 -5.32 8.55 13.84
N LYS A 134 -4.19 8.09 13.29
CA LYS A 134 -2.88 8.41 13.84
C LYS A 134 -2.56 9.89 13.70
N ASN A 135 -2.88 10.49 12.56
CA ASN A 135 -2.65 11.91 12.36
C ASN A 135 -3.50 12.75 13.30
N LYS A 136 -4.71 12.31 13.58
CA LYS A 136 -5.57 13.01 14.53
C LYS A 136 -5.01 12.95 15.93
N THR A 137 -4.41 11.83 16.32
CA THR A 137 -3.80 11.72 17.64
C THR A 137 -2.57 12.57 17.77
N SER A 138 -1.90 12.90 16.69
CA SER A 138 -0.76 13.81 16.76
C SER A 138 -1.21 15.20 17.17
N ALA A 139 -2.44 15.53 16.91
CA ALA A 139 -2.99 16.79 17.38
C ALA A 139 -3.37 16.72 18.85
N SER A 140 -3.51 15.55 19.31
CA SER A 140 -3.83 15.30 20.68
C SER A 140 -2.73 14.55 21.36
N ARG A 141 -2.26 13.72 20.11
CA ARG A 141 -1.70 13.08 20.47
C ARG A 141 -1.31 12.72 21.25
N ASP A 142 -1.35 12.51 20.97
CA ASP A 142 -1.21 12.04 21.59
C ASP A 142 -1.03 11.53 22.12
N SER A 143 -1.06 11.42 21.90
CA SER A 143 -1.13 10.91 22.29
C SER A 143 -0.96 10.15 22.55
N ARG A 144 -0.88 9.92 22.10
CA ARG A 144 -1.02 9.26 22.18
C ARG A 144 -0.95 8.56 22.48
N ASP A 145 -1.12 8.73 21.95
CA ASP A 145 -1.34 8.17 22.03
C ASP A 145 -1.01 7.71 22.09
N PHE A 146 -0.75 7.71 21.37
CA PHE A 146 -0.82 7.39 21.31
C PHE A 146 -0.49 7.10 21.65
N VAL A 147 -0.40 7.16 21.21
CA VAL A 147 -0.39 7.00 21.39
C VAL A 147 -0.28 6.77 21.56
#